data_b40ab1160902d1cced0d247b4cc61d30
#
_entry.id   b40ab1160902d1cced0d247b4cc61d30
#
_cell.length_a   1.000
_cell.length_b   1.000
_cell.length_c   1.000
_cell.angle_alpha   90.00
_cell.angle_beta   90.00
_cell.angle_gamma   90.00
#
_symmetry.space_group_name_H-M   'P 1'
#
loop_
_entity.id
_entity.type
_entity.pdbx_description
1 polymer ?
#
loop_
_entity_poly.entity_id
_entity_poly.type
_entity_poly.pdbx_seq_one_letter_code
_entity_poly.pdbx_strand_id
1 'polypeptide(L)'
;MALMQIIVMPRVGEGTSVSVYVAEIHKYLKSQKLAHQLHDMGTIVEGKAGELWALARKLHELPFKKGIKRVYTIIHIDDRRDKKVSLGDKVKSVQKRLRVS
;
A
#
# COMPACT_ATOMS: atom_id res chain seq x y z
N MET A 1 -9.11 11.40 -6.59
CA MET A 1 -8.56 10.14 -6.06
C MET A 1 -7.26 10.42 -5.34
N ALA A 2 -6.88 9.57 -4.45
CA ALA A 2 -5.64 9.67 -3.72
C ALA A 2 -4.80 8.42 -3.94
N LEU A 3 -3.50 8.53 -3.66
CA LEU A 3 -2.58 7.40 -3.64
C LEU A 3 -2.05 7.25 -2.22
N MET A 4 -1.95 6.00 -1.77
CA MET A 4 -1.37 5.67 -0.48
C MET A 4 -0.23 4.69 -0.69
N GLN A 5 0.94 4.97 -0.10
CA GLN A 5 1.96 3.96 0.08
C GLN A 5 1.93 3.50 1.52
N ILE A 6 1.86 2.21 1.74
CA ILE A 6 1.81 1.64 3.08
C ILE A 6 2.88 0.56 3.24
N ILE A 7 3.55 0.58 4.37
CA ILE A 7 4.54 -0.43 4.77
C ILE A 7 4.11 -0.94 6.12
N VAL A 8 3.77 -2.22 6.21
CA VAL A 8 3.36 -2.86 7.47
C VAL A 8 4.47 -3.81 7.89
N MET A 9 5.10 -3.52 9.02
CA MET A 9 6.24 -4.30 9.51
C MET A 9 5.88 -4.96 10.85
N PRO A 10 5.36 -6.20 10.81
CA PRO A 10 5.13 -6.92 12.06
C PRO A 10 6.45 -7.41 12.65
N ARG A 11 6.56 -7.36 13.98
CA ARG A 11 7.70 -7.95 14.69
C ARG A 11 7.44 -9.43 14.84
N VAL A 12 8.13 -10.21 14.01
CA VAL A 12 8.00 -11.67 13.98
C VAL A 12 9.15 -12.31 14.74
N GLY A 13 8.92 -13.55 15.22
CA GLY A 13 9.96 -14.33 15.86
C GLY A 13 10.99 -14.87 14.87
N GLU A 14 12.05 -15.45 15.40
CA GLU A 14 13.08 -16.08 14.59
C GLU A 14 12.48 -17.19 13.72
N GLY A 15 12.98 -17.28 12.48
CA GLY A 15 12.52 -18.29 11.53
C GLY A 15 11.21 -17.97 10.84
N THR A 16 10.55 -16.84 11.18
CA THR A 16 9.30 -16.43 10.56
C THR A 16 9.56 -15.30 9.57
N SER A 17 9.05 -15.46 8.35
CA SER A 17 9.21 -14.44 7.31
C SER A 17 8.09 -13.41 7.35
N VAL A 18 8.44 -12.12 7.19
CA VAL A 18 7.48 -11.03 7.03
C VAL A 18 6.63 -11.22 5.76
N SER A 19 7.15 -11.92 4.76
CA SER A 19 6.44 -12.13 3.49
C SER A 19 5.08 -12.82 3.65
N VAL A 20 4.90 -13.63 4.69
CA VAL A 20 3.62 -14.26 5.00
C VAL A 20 2.54 -13.20 5.23
N TYR A 21 2.88 -12.15 5.97
CA TYR A 21 1.94 -11.05 6.29
C TYR A 21 1.71 -10.14 5.09
N VAL A 22 2.75 -9.90 4.29
CA VAL A 22 2.61 -9.12 3.05
C VAL A 22 1.68 -9.85 2.08
N ALA A 23 1.81 -11.17 1.96
CA ALA A 23 0.91 -11.97 1.12
C ALA A 23 -0.56 -11.85 1.59
N GLU A 24 -0.80 -11.88 2.90
CA GLU A 24 -2.15 -11.69 3.44
C GLU A 24 -2.74 -10.32 3.09
N ILE A 25 -1.91 -9.28 3.17
CA ILE A 25 -2.31 -7.92 2.79
C ILE A 25 -2.75 -7.89 1.32
N HIS A 26 -1.96 -8.51 0.43
CA HIS A 26 -2.27 -8.51 -1.00
C HIS A 26 -3.50 -9.36 -1.33
N LYS A 27 -3.74 -10.46 -0.63
CA LYS A 27 -4.98 -11.22 -0.75
C LYS A 27 -6.18 -10.35 -0.37
N TYR A 28 -6.06 -9.58 0.70
CA TYR A 28 -7.13 -8.68 1.14
C TYR A 28 -7.39 -7.60 0.09
N LEU A 29 -6.34 -6.93 -0.42
CA LEU A 29 -6.48 -5.89 -1.44
C LEU A 29 -7.14 -6.44 -2.70
N LYS A 30 -6.75 -7.62 -3.13
CA LYS A 30 -7.35 -8.28 -4.30
C LYS A 30 -8.83 -8.57 -4.06
N SER A 31 -9.20 -9.03 -2.86
CA SER A 31 -10.60 -9.31 -2.52
C SER A 31 -11.46 -8.06 -2.55
N GLN A 32 -10.89 -6.89 -2.26
CA GLN A 32 -11.59 -5.61 -2.28
C GLN A 32 -11.58 -4.96 -3.66
N LYS A 33 -10.95 -5.59 -4.65
CA LYS A 33 -10.85 -5.10 -6.03
C LYS A 33 -10.23 -3.69 -6.12
N LEU A 34 -9.27 -3.41 -5.23
CA LEU A 34 -8.57 -2.13 -5.20
C LEU A 34 -7.39 -2.16 -6.16
N ALA A 35 -7.22 -1.08 -6.93
CA ALA A 35 -6.02 -0.90 -7.75
C ALA A 35 -4.81 -0.75 -6.84
N HIS A 36 -3.83 -1.63 -6.99
CA HIS A 36 -2.65 -1.65 -6.13
C HIS A 36 -1.44 -2.25 -6.84
N GLN A 37 -0.25 -1.92 -6.32
CA GLN A 37 1.01 -2.47 -6.80
C GLN A 37 1.91 -2.80 -5.62
N LEU A 38 2.56 -3.95 -5.68
CA LEU A 38 3.59 -4.34 -4.72
C LEU A 38 4.95 -3.92 -5.25
N HIS A 39 5.72 -3.24 -4.41
CA HIS A 39 7.12 -2.89 -4.65
C HIS A 39 7.98 -3.39 -3.51
N ASP A 40 9.29 -3.45 -3.72
CA ASP A 40 10.23 -3.92 -2.68
C ASP A 40 10.17 -3.07 -1.41
N MET A 41 9.83 -1.79 -1.53
CA MET A 41 9.83 -0.85 -0.42
C MET A 41 8.42 -0.51 0.10
N GLY A 42 7.40 -1.18 -0.37
CA GLY A 42 6.04 -0.94 0.11
C GLY A 42 4.97 -1.24 -0.93
N THR A 43 3.73 -1.04 -0.53
CA THR A 43 2.56 -1.28 -1.37
C THR A 43 1.87 0.03 -1.66
N ILE A 44 1.52 0.26 -2.93
CA ILE A 44 0.82 1.47 -3.35
C ILE A 44 -0.62 1.11 -3.70
N VAL A 45 -1.57 1.88 -3.16
CA VAL A 45 -3.01 1.66 -3.37
C VAL A 45 -3.65 2.96 -3.83
N GLU A 46 -4.55 2.87 -4.81
CA GLU A 46 -5.34 3.98 -5.29
C GLU A 46 -6.75 3.91 -4.71
N GLY A 47 -7.32 5.05 -4.34
CA GLY A 47 -8.69 5.11 -3.84
C GLY A 47 -9.08 6.51 -3.40
N LYS A 48 -10.28 6.63 -2.86
CA LYS A 48 -10.70 7.87 -2.21
C LYS A 48 -9.99 8.00 -0.86
N ALA A 49 -9.64 9.22 -0.46
CA ALA A 49 -8.86 9.44 0.76
C ALA A 49 -9.48 8.77 1.99
N GLY A 50 -10.79 8.91 2.20
CA GLY A 50 -11.48 8.28 3.33
C GLY A 50 -11.39 6.76 3.33
N GLU A 51 -11.50 6.16 2.14
CA GLU A 51 -11.36 4.71 1.96
C GLU A 51 -9.93 4.26 2.26
N LEU A 52 -8.93 5.06 1.84
CA LEU A 52 -7.52 4.73 2.08
C LEU A 52 -7.17 4.79 3.57
N TRP A 53 -7.71 5.77 4.30
CA TRP A 53 -7.51 5.84 5.75
C TRP A 53 -8.12 4.62 6.46
N ALA A 54 -9.33 4.23 6.07
CA ALA A 54 -9.99 3.04 6.64
C ALA A 54 -9.21 1.77 6.28
N LEU A 55 -8.74 1.69 5.03
CA LEU A 55 -7.93 0.57 4.57
C LEU A 55 -6.62 0.47 5.35
N ALA A 56 -5.92 1.59 5.55
CA ALA A 56 -4.66 1.61 6.30
C ALA A 56 -4.83 1.02 7.69
N ARG A 57 -5.91 1.40 8.38
CA ARG A 57 -6.24 0.84 9.69
C ARG A 57 -6.44 -0.67 9.62
N LYS A 58 -7.17 -1.13 8.62
CA LYS A 58 -7.44 -2.56 8.44
C LYS A 58 -6.16 -3.35 8.20
N LEU A 59 -5.30 -2.85 7.31
CA LEU A 59 -4.03 -3.52 7.01
C LEU A 59 -3.11 -3.56 8.21
N HIS A 60 -3.07 -2.47 8.99
CA HIS A 60 -2.29 -2.41 10.23
C HIS A 60 -2.76 -3.45 11.25
N GLU A 61 -4.05 -3.72 11.32
CA GLU A 61 -4.63 -4.67 12.29
C GLU A 61 -4.44 -6.13 11.89
N LEU A 62 -4.21 -6.44 10.60
CA LEU A 62 -4.13 -7.83 10.15
C LEU A 62 -3.10 -8.68 10.90
N PRO A 63 -1.85 -8.21 11.12
CA PRO A 63 -0.89 -9.03 11.87
C PRO A 63 -1.31 -9.28 13.32
N PHE A 64 -1.98 -8.31 13.96
CA PHE A 64 -2.44 -8.49 15.34
C PHE A 64 -3.43 -9.64 15.46
N LYS A 65 -4.26 -9.87 14.45
CA LYS A 65 -5.22 -10.99 14.42
C LYS A 65 -4.53 -12.34 14.37
N LYS A 66 -3.25 -12.38 13.99
CA LYS A 66 -2.45 -13.60 13.92
C LYS A 66 -1.52 -13.75 15.12
N GLY A 67 -1.75 -12.99 16.19
CA GLY A 67 -1.00 -13.09 17.42
C GLY A 67 0.24 -12.22 17.52
N ILE A 68 0.52 -11.40 16.52
CA ILE A 68 1.62 -10.43 16.57
C ILE A 68 1.28 -9.36 17.61
N LYS A 69 2.27 -8.97 18.41
CA LYS A 69 2.09 -8.01 19.51
C LYS A 69 2.64 -6.63 19.20
N ARG A 70 3.40 -6.48 18.13
CA ARG A 70 3.99 -5.20 17.73
C ARG A 70 4.01 -5.08 16.21
N VAL A 71 3.42 -4.02 15.71
CA VAL A 71 3.41 -3.70 14.28
C VAL A 71 3.87 -2.26 14.11
N TYR A 72 4.85 -2.07 13.25
CA TYR A 72 5.34 -0.74 12.86
C TYR A 72 4.84 -0.45 11.46
N THR A 73 4.00 0.57 11.32
CA THR A 73 3.37 0.90 10.05
C THR A 73 3.74 2.31 9.62
N ILE A 74 4.17 2.44 8.36
CA ILE A 74 4.45 3.74 7.75
C ILE A 74 3.41 3.96 6.65
N ILE A 75 2.80 5.14 6.66
CA ILE A 75 1.77 5.50 5.70
C ILE A 75 2.12 6.85 5.07
N HIS A 76 2.13 6.88 3.73
CA HIS A 76 2.21 8.11 2.96
C HIS A 76 0.93 8.23 2.14
N ILE A 77 0.23 9.37 2.24
CA ILE A 77 -0.96 9.62 1.42
C ILE A 77 -0.76 10.91 0.64
N ASP A 78 -0.94 10.83 -0.67
CA ASP A 78 -0.97 11.98 -1.57
C ASP A 78 -2.41 12.14 -2.05
N ASP A 79 -3.10 13.15 -1.52
CA ASP A 79 -4.51 13.42 -1.80
C ASP A 79 -4.62 14.70 -2.64
N ARG A 80 -4.74 14.51 -3.95
CA ARG A 80 -4.90 15.63 -4.88
C ARG A 80 -6.37 15.79 -5.25
N ARG A 81 -6.90 16.98 -4.99
CA ARG A 81 -8.30 17.33 -5.30
C ARG A 81 -8.40 18.36 -6.43
N ASP A 82 -7.26 18.83 -6.93
CA ASP A 82 -7.18 19.80 -8.03
C ASP A 82 -7.14 19.14 -9.40
N LYS A 83 -6.80 17.85 -9.48
CA LYS A 83 -6.86 17.08 -10.72
C LYS A 83 -6.98 15.60 -10.41
N LYS A 84 -7.42 14.84 -11.41
CA LYS A 84 -7.50 13.38 -11.31
C LYS A 84 -6.11 12.77 -11.44
N VAL A 85 -5.74 11.91 -10.49
CA VAL A 85 -4.47 11.18 -10.49
C VAL A 85 -4.77 9.71 -10.32
N SER A 86 -4.10 8.88 -11.11
CA SER A 86 -4.24 7.42 -11.04
C SER A 86 -2.89 6.77 -10.84
N LEU A 87 -2.93 5.54 -10.34
CA LEU A 87 -1.75 4.70 -10.14
C LEU A 87 -0.99 4.55 -11.46
N GLY A 88 0.30 4.85 -11.44
CA GLY A 88 1.17 4.77 -12.60
C GLY A 88 1.31 6.06 -13.41
N ASP A 89 0.53 7.10 -13.12
CA ASP A 89 0.58 8.36 -13.89
C ASP A 89 1.94 9.02 -13.85
N LYS A 90 2.59 9.07 -12.69
CA LYS A 90 3.92 9.69 -12.57
C LYS A 90 4.97 8.92 -13.36
N VAL A 91 4.90 7.59 -13.32
CA VAL A 91 5.80 6.73 -14.08
C VAL A 91 5.62 6.97 -15.57
N LYS A 92 4.38 7.05 -16.04
CA LYS A 92 4.08 7.32 -17.45
C LYS A 92 4.59 8.69 -17.88
N SER A 93 4.43 9.70 -17.04
CA SER A 93 4.94 11.05 -17.32
C SER A 93 6.45 11.06 -17.50
N VAL A 94 7.18 10.38 -16.62
CA VAL A 94 8.64 10.29 -16.70
C VAL A 94 9.05 9.50 -17.94
N GLN A 95 8.41 8.38 -18.22
CA GLN A 95 8.71 7.57 -19.41
C GLN A 95 8.50 8.35 -20.69
N LYS A 96 7.44 9.17 -20.75
CA LYS A 96 7.16 10.01 -21.91
C LYS A 96 8.28 11.03 -22.13
N ARG A 97 8.78 11.68 -21.07
CA ARG A 97 9.89 12.61 -21.16
C ARG A 97 11.19 11.94 -21.61
N LEU A 98 11.43 10.73 -21.14
CA LEU A 98 12.63 9.99 -21.53
C LEU A 98 12.63 9.61 -23.00
N ARG A 99 11.44 9.38 -23.59
CA ARG A 99 11.32 9.08 -25.02
C ARG A 99 11.57 10.29 -25.91
N VAL A 100 11.32 11.47 -25.40
CA VAL A 100 11.45 12.72 -26.16
C VAL A 100 12.86 13.31 -26.09
N SER A 101 13.63 12.97 -25.06
CA SER A 101 14.99 13.48 -24.84
C SER A 101 16.03 12.77 -25.67
#